data_ceeeedf5e73f8eaade010342a61bbb9e
#
_entry.id   ceeeedf5e73f8eaade010342a61bbb9e
#
_cell.length_a   1.000
_cell.length_b   1.000
_cell.length_c   1.000
_cell.angle_alpha   90.00
_cell.angle_beta   90.00
_cell.angle_gamma   90.00
#
_symmetry.space_group_name_H-M   'P 1'
#
loop_
_entity.id
_entity.type
_entity.pdbx_description
1 polymer ?
#
loop_
_entity_poly.entity_id
_entity_poly.type
_entity_poly.pdbx_seq_one_letter_code
_entity_poly.pdbx_strand_id
1 'polypeptide(L)'
;RVFPCDLSRKEVQAAQSAPHDNYDGMRYEPTLRPADAGRPWNEPDETRTWRFLVDDREHTVNDRVSGTHTFNLSHSIGDFPVWTSQGPAYQLAIVVDDARQGVTDVVRGNDLLSSAARQQAIATALGLDSPRWWHLPLVRGEDGRRLAKRHGDTRISSFRAAGVPTERVIGLLASWCGVGDQTDPQPMDAAEFAATVEISTIPTEGAVLTARNIQWLTDC
;
A
#
# COMPACT_ATOMS: atom_id res chain seq x y z
N ARG A 1 -12.75 -18.53 -7.94
CA ARG A 1 -12.74 -17.23 -8.65
C ARG A 1 -11.36 -16.91 -9.25
N VAL A 2 -10.75 -17.89 -9.93
CA VAL A 2 -9.47 -17.69 -10.60
C VAL A 2 -9.51 -18.31 -11.98
N PHE A 3 -8.66 -17.84 -12.89
CA PHE A 3 -8.46 -18.45 -14.20
C PHE A 3 -6.98 -18.42 -14.61
N PRO A 4 -6.51 -19.37 -15.42
CA PRO A 4 -5.15 -19.39 -15.91
C PRO A 4 -4.95 -18.32 -17.00
N CYS A 5 -3.79 -17.68 -16.98
CA CYS A 5 -3.42 -16.63 -17.93
C CYS A 5 -2.07 -16.94 -18.56
N ASP A 6 -2.04 -17.10 -19.87
CA ASP A 6 -0.81 -17.37 -20.63
C ASP A 6 -0.18 -16.07 -21.19
N LEU A 7 -0.87 -14.93 -21.05
CA LEU A 7 -0.35 -13.66 -21.51
C LEU A 7 0.80 -13.17 -20.63
N SER A 8 1.91 -12.84 -21.25
CA SER A 8 3.04 -12.19 -20.60
C SER A 8 2.68 -10.75 -20.18
N ARG A 9 3.47 -10.17 -19.27
CA ARG A 9 3.32 -8.79 -18.85
C ARG A 9 3.37 -7.79 -20.03
N LYS A 10 4.23 -8.06 -21.00
CA LYS A 10 4.37 -7.23 -22.21
C LYS A 10 3.12 -7.30 -23.10
N GLU A 11 2.53 -8.46 -23.26
CA GLU A 11 1.31 -8.65 -24.06
C GLU A 11 0.11 -7.97 -23.39
N VAL A 12 -0.03 -8.08 -22.08
CA VAL A 12 -1.06 -7.35 -21.33
C VAL A 12 -0.88 -5.84 -21.48
N GLN A 13 0.36 -5.35 -21.40
CA GLN A 13 0.66 -3.93 -21.59
C GLN A 13 0.37 -3.44 -23.03
N ALA A 14 0.69 -4.26 -24.03
CA ALA A 14 0.44 -3.93 -25.43
C ALA A 14 -1.05 -3.88 -25.78
N ALA A 15 -1.88 -4.61 -25.05
CA ALA A 15 -3.32 -4.65 -25.25
C ALA A 15 -4.07 -3.46 -24.60
N GLN A 16 -3.38 -2.63 -23.81
CA GLN A 16 -3.99 -1.45 -23.20
C GLN A 16 -4.17 -0.34 -24.26
N SER A 17 -5.40 0.13 -24.41
CA SER A 17 -5.75 1.12 -25.44
C SER A 17 -5.46 2.57 -25.06
N ALA A 18 -5.20 2.88 -23.77
CA ALA A 18 -4.84 4.23 -23.28
C ALA A 18 -4.12 4.16 -21.91
N PRO A 19 -3.24 5.14 -21.60
CA PRO A 19 -2.72 5.29 -20.23
C PRO A 19 -3.87 5.66 -19.29
N HIS A 20 -4.02 4.94 -18.18
CA HIS A 20 -4.95 5.30 -17.11
C HIS A 20 -4.21 6.11 -16.05
N ASP A 21 -4.61 7.37 -15.85
CA ASP A 21 -3.90 8.40 -15.06
C ASP A 21 -3.75 8.12 -13.56
N ASN A 22 -4.34 7.07 -13.00
CA ASN A 22 -4.47 6.92 -11.55
C ASN A 22 -3.99 5.58 -10.97
N TYR A 23 -3.23 4.77 -11.71
CA TYR A 23 -2.79 3.49 -11.19
C TYR A 23 -1.37 3.10 -11.60
N ASP A 24 -0.54 2.75 -10.60
CA ASP A 24 0.85 2.30 -10.75
C ASP A 24 0.99 0.90 -11.40
N GLY A 25 -0.03 0.42 -12.08
CA GLY A 25 -0.05 -0.93 -12.61
C GLY A 25 -0.73 -1.07 -13.96
N MET A 26 -0.37 -2.15 -14.65
CA MET A 26 -1.09 -2.59 -15.82
C MET A 26 -2.47 -3.09 -15.43
N ARG A 27 -3.52 -2.49 -15.99
CA ARG A 27 -4.87 -3.01 -15.90
C ARG A 27 -5.02 -4.22 -16.83
N TYR A 28 -5.56 -5.30 -16.34
CA TYR A 28 -5.94 -6.44 -17.15
C TYR A 28 -7.38 -6.26 -17.62
N GLU A 29 -7.54 -5.95 -18.90
CA GLU A 29 -8.86 -5.67 -19.47
C GLU A 29 -9.74 -6.92 -19.50
N PRO A 30 -11.05 -6.81 -19.21
CA PRO A 30 -11.97 -7.95 -19.29
C PRO A 30 -12.02 -8.64 -20.65
N THR A 31 -11.70 -7.92 -21.73
CA THR A 31 -11.61 -8.44 -23.10
C THR A 31 -10.47 -9.45 -23.29
N LEU A 32 -9.49 -9.46 -22.40
CA LEU A 32 -8.38 -10.40 -22.41
C LEU A 32 -8.69 -11.71 -21.69
N ARG A 33 -9.86 -11.81 -21.05
CA ARG A 33 -10.27 -13.03 -20.35
C ARG A 33 -10.48 -14.18 -21.34
N PRO A 34 -9.99 -15.39 -21.05
CA PRO A 34 -10.39 -16.56 -21.81
C PRO A 34 -11.90 -16.81 -21.68
N ALA A 35 -12.51 -17.39 -22.69
CA ALA A 35 -13.96 -17.61 -22.75
C ALA A 35 -14.49 -18.44 -21.56
N ASP A 36 -13.65 -19.22 -20.94
CA ASP A 36 -13.94 -20.09 -19.79
C ASP A 36 -13.42 -19.56 -18.45
N ALA A 37 -13.05 -18.28 -18.35
CA ALA A 37 -12.49 -17.69 -17.13
C ALA A 37 -13.36 -17.90 -15.88
N GLY A 38 -14.68 -17.98 -16.04
CA GLY A 38 -15.64 -18.16 -14.93
C GLY A 38 -15.89 -19.61 -14.51
N ARG A 39 -15.31 -20.61 -15.19
CA ARG A 39 -15.54 -22.01 -14.84
C ARG A 39 -14.78 -22.42 -13.58
N PRO A 40 -15.24 -23.43 -12.82
CA PRO A 40 -14.43 -24.05 -11.78
C PRO A 40 -13.20 -24.75 -12.35
N TRP A 41 -12.08 -24.62 -11.69
CA TRP A 41 -10.83 -25.30 -11.99
C TRP A 41 -10.50 -26.25 -10.85
N ASN A 42 -10.40 -27.54 -11.15
CA ASN A 42 -10.20 -28.57 -10.14
C ASN A 42 -8.72 -28.95 -9.96
N GLU A 43 -7.89 -28.66 -10.95
CA GLU A 43 -6.46 -28.98 -10.93
C GLU A 43 -5.67 -27.73 -11.29
N PRO A 44 -5.15 -27.00 -10.29
CA PRO A 44 -4.30 -25.84 -10.54
C PRO A 44 -2.95 -26.30 -11.09
N ASP A 45 -2.53 -25.72 -12.20
CA ASP A 45 -1.18 -25.85 -12.74
C ASP A 45 -0.29 -24.76 -12.12
N GLU A 46 0.60 -25.14 -11.22
CA GLU A 46 1.50 -24.23 -10.50
C GLU A 46 2.54 -23.56 -11.41
N THR A 47 2.74 -24.06 -12.61
CA THR A 47 3.68 -23.48 -13.59
C THR A 47 3.10 -22.26 -14.32
N ARG A 48 1.78 -22.07 -14.27
CA ARG A 48 1.05 -21.00 -14.94
C ARG A 48 0.79 -19.81 -14.01
N THR A 49 0.55 -18.65 -14.61
CA THR A 49 0.00 -17.50 -13.88
C THR A 49 -1.51 -17.68 -13.72
N TRP A 50 -1.99 -17.54 -12.49
CA TRP A 50 -3.43 -17.52 -12.18
C TRP A 50 -3.85 -16.12 -11.78
N ARG A 51 -4.95 -15.63 -12.38
CA ARG A 51 -5.51 -14.33 -12.05
C ARG A 51 -6.81 -14.48 -11.28
N PHE A 52 -7.01 -13.57 -10.33
CA PHE A 52 -8.28 -13.40 -9.64
C PHE A 52 -9.28 -12.77 -10.62
N LEU A 53 -10.42 -13.43 -10.80
CA LEU A 53 -11.52 -12.92 -11.62
C LEU A 53 -12.29 -11.86 -10.83
N VAL A 54 -12.10 -10.62 -11.20
CA VAL A 54 -12.75 -9.46 -10.57
C VAL A 54 -14.16 -9.29 -11.11
N ASP A 55 -15.11 -9.04 -10.23
CA ASP A 55 -16.48 -8.68 -10.61
C ASP A 55 -16.62 -7.16 -10.84
N ASP A 56 -17.67 -6.79 -11.55
CA ASP A 56 -18.02 -5.38 -11.82
C ASP A 56 -18.94 -4.84 -10.72
N ARG A 57 -18.40 -4.73 -9.52
CA ARG A 57 -19.08 -4.12 -8.38
C ARG A 57 -18.14 -3.21 -7.59
N GLU A 58 -18.73 -2.36 -6.80
CA GLU A 58 -18.00 -1.51 -5.88
C GLU A 58 -17.53 -2.30 -4.66
N HIS A 59 -16.28 -2.05 -4.28
CA HIS A 59 -15.63 -2.54 -3.07
C HIS A 59 -15.35 -1.37 -2.15
N THR A 60 -15.93 -1.37 -0.97
CA THR A 60 -15.73 -0.31 0.01
C THR A 60 -14.64 -0.70 1.01
N VAL A 61 -13.63 0.13 1.13
CA VAL A 61 -12.58 0.04 2.15
C VAL A 61 -12.81 1.14 3.17
N ASN A 62 -13.09 0.78 4.41
CA ASN A 62 -13.19 1.72 5.52
C ASN A 62 -11.83 1.83 6.19
N ASP A 63 -11.09 2.86 5.83
CA ASP A 63 -9.78 3.15 6.39
C ASP A 63 -9.88 4.05 7.61
N ARG A 64 -9.10 3.75 8.63
CA ARG A 64 -9.16 4.44 9.93
C ARG A 64 -8.48 5.81 9.93
N VAL A 65 -7.62 6.08 8.95
CA VAL A 65 -6.90 7.35 8.81
C VAL A 65 -7.50 8.19 7.68
N SER A 66 -7.64 7.60 6.49
CA SER A 66 -8.04 8.32 5.29
C SER A 66 -9.55 8.27 5.00
N GLY A 67 -10.34 7.58 5.84
CA GLY A 67 -11.79 7.50 5.70
C GLY A 67 -12.25 6.40 4.75
N THR A 68 -13.45 6.56 4.22
CA THR A 68 -14.09 5.55 3.35
C THR A 68 -13.70 5.76 1.88
N HIS A 69 -13.22 4.70 1.25
CA HIS A 69 -12.87 4.68 -0.16
C HIS A 69 -13.67 3.61 -0.89
N THR A 70 -14.14 3.94 -2.09
CA THR A 70 -14.88 3.01 -2.96
C THR A 70 -14.07 2.75 -4.22
N PHE A 71 -13.89 1.46 -4.54
CA PHE A 71 -13.14 1.00 -5.70
C PHE A 71 -14.01 0.10 -6.57
N ASN A 72 -14.13 0.41 -7.85
CA ASN A 72 -14.55 -0.59 -8.82
C ASN A 72 -13.29 -1.26 -9.37
N LEU A 73 -13.00 -2.47 -8.89
CA LEU A 73 -11.76 -3.17 -9.23
C LEU A 73 -11.70 -3.53 -10.72
N SER A 74 -12.84 -3.82 -11.38
CA SER A 74 -12.84 -4.16 -12.79
C SER A 74 -12.43 -2.96 -13.67
N HIS A 75 -12.81 -1.76 -13.26
CA HIS A 75 -12.51 -0.53 -13.97
C HIS A 75 -11.14 0.06 -13.64
N SER A 76 -10.69 -0.08 -12.39
CA SER A 76 -9.45 0.55 -11.93
C SER A 76 -8.20 -0.34 -12.10
N ILE A 77 -8.33 -1.66 -11.87
CA ILE A 77 -7.19 -2.59 -11.79
C ILE A 77 -7.30 -3.72 -12.81
N GLY A 78 -8.52 -4.20 -13.06
CA GLY A 78 -8.78 -5.43 -13.79
C GLY A 78 -8.38 -6.68 -13.01
N ASP A 79 -8.35 -7.82 -13.70
CA ASP A 79 -7.96 -9.10 -13.09
C ASP A 79 -6.47 -9.10 -12.75
N PHE A 80 -6.16 -9.42 -11.51
CA PHE A 80 -4.79 -9.35 -11.00
C PHE A 80 -4.21 -10.73 -10.65
N PRO A 81 -2.90 -10.94 -10.78
CA PRO A 81 -2.29 -12.23 -10.48
C PRO A 81 -2.39 -12.54 -8.98
N VAL A 82 -2.74 -13.79 -8.67
CA VAL A 82 -2.69 -14.38 -7.33
C VAL A 82 -1.68 -15.51 -7.23
N TRP A 83 -1.28 -16.08 -8.35
CA TRP A 83 -0.24 -17.09 -8.45
C TRP A 83 0.59 -16.88 -9.72
N THR A 84 1.87 -17.20 -9.64
CA THR A 84 2.83 -17.19 -10.77
C THR A 84 3.65 -18.46 -10.77
N SER A 85 4.44 -18.71 -11.80
CA SER A 85 5.40 -19.83 -11.83
C SER A 85 6.44 -19.78 -10.69
N GLN A 86 6.53 -18.70 -9.95
CA GLN A 86 7.41 -18.55 -8.78
C GLN A 86 6.67 -18.75 -7.45
N GLY A 87 5.37 -19.07 -7.50
CA GLY A 87 4.52 -19.24 -6.33
C GLY A 87 3.48 -18.16 -6.14
N PRO A 88 2.92 -18.03 -4.92
CA PRO A 88 1.86 -17.10 -4.62
C PRO A 88 2.30 -15.64 -4.85
N ALA A 89 1.44 -14.89 -5.52
CA ALA A 89 1.67 -13.45 -5.68
C ALA A 89 1.38 -12.71 -4.37
N TYR A 90 2.00 -11.54 -4.20
CA TYR A 90 1.93 -10.73 -2.97
C TYR A 90 0.50 -10.59 -2.41
N GLN A 91 -0.49 -10.32 -3.26
CA GLN A 91 -1.86 -10.08 -2.81
C GLN A 91 -2.51 -11.32 -2.16
N LEU A 92 -2.22 -12.51 -2.66
CA LEU A 92 -2.69 -13.77 -2.06
C LEU A 92 -1.88 -14.13 -0.82
N ALA A 93 -0.55 -14.05 -0.91
CA ALA A 93 0.35 -14.43 0.17
C ALA A 93 0.03 -13.64 1.45
N ILE A 94 -0.08 -12.31 1.35
CA ILE A 94 -0.34 -11.47 2.52
C ILE A 94 -1.70 -11.76 3.17
N VAL A 95 -2.76 -12.00 2.38
CA VAL A 95 -4.08 -12.31 2.93
C VAL A 95 -4.07 -13.63 3.69
N VAL A 96 -3.42 -14.65 3.15
CA VAL A 96 -3.35 -15.96 3.79
C VAL A 96 -2.47 -15.92 5.04
N ASP A 97 -1.33 -15.25 4.97
CA ASP A 97 -0.38 -15.15 6.08
C ASP A 97 -0.95 -14.31 7.22
N ASP A 98 -1.57 -13.16 6.93
CA ASP A 98 -2.23 -12.31 7.92
C ASP A 98 -3.36 -13.08 8.65
N ALA A 99 -4.20 -13.79 7.91
CA ALA A 99 -5.26 -14.59 8.49
C ALA A 99 -4.72 -15.72 9.37
N ARG A 100 -3.65 -16.42 8.95
CA ARG A 100 -3.01 -17.50 9.72
C ARG A 100 -2.33 -17.00 10.98
N GLN A 101 -1.79 -15.79 10.95
CA GLN A 101 -1.14 -15.14 12.08
C GLN A 101 -2.10 -14.40 13.00
N GLY A 102 -3.38 -14.30 12.65
CA GLY A 102 -4.40 -13.59 13.43
C GLY A 102 -4.20 -12.07 13.42
N VAL A 103 -3.69 -11.52 12.32
CA VAL A 103 -3.53 -10.07 12.14
C VAL A 103 -4.90 -9.40 12.07
N THR A 104 -5.15 -8.48 12.99
CA THR A 104 -6.41 -7.74 13.09
C THR A 104 -6.32 -6.31 12.55
N ASP A 105 -5.12 -5.77 12.45
CA ASP A 105 -4.84 -4.40 12.04
C ASP A 105 -3.64 -4.34 11.11
N VAL A 106 -3.80 -3.63 9.98
CA VAL A 106 -2.73 -3.41 9.00
C VAL A 106 -2.44 -1.93 8.91
N VAL A 107 -1.24 -1.52 9.38
CA VAL A 107 -0.74 -0.15 9.31
C VAL A 107 0.33 -0.06 8.22
N ARG A 108 0.13 0.80 7.22
CA ARG A 108 1.07 0.93 6.08
C ARG A 108 0.92 2.26 5.33
N GLY A 109 1.75 2.51 4.34
CA GLY A 109 1.64 3.69 3.50
C GLY A 109 0.40 3.69 2.61
N ASN A 110 -0.16 4.87 2.33
CA ASN A 110 -1.37 5.05 1.53
C ASN A 110 -1.18 4.75 0.03
N ASP A 111 0.05 4.53 -0.43
CA ASP A 111 0.36 3.98 -1.74
C ASP A 111 -0.16 2.54 -1.94
N LEU A 112 -0.50 1.86 -0.85
CA LEU A 112 -1.09 0.53 -0.86
C LEU A 112 -2.60 0.51 -0.59
N LEU A 113 -3.26 1.67 -0.53
CA LEU A 113 -4.69 1.75 -0.23
C LEU A 113 -5.56 0.92 -1.20
N SER A 114 -5.24 0.99 -2.48
CA SER A 114 -5.93 0.19 -3.49
C SER A 114 -5.64 -1.33 -3.39
N SER A 115 -4.52 -1.70 -2.76
CA SER A 115 -4.25 -3.11 -2.45
C SER A 115 -5.21 -3.64 -1.39
N ALA A 116 -5.73 -2.80 -0.48
CA ALA A 116 -6.72 -3.21 0.51
C ALA A 116 -8.00 -3.74 -0.17
N ALA A 117 -8.49 -3.08 -1.21
CA ALA A 117 -9.66 -3.56 -1.95
C ALA A 117 -9.43 -4.94 -2.62
N ARG A 118 -8.24 -5.17 -3.20
CA ARG A 118 -7.85 -6.48 -3.75
C ARG A 118 -7.77 -7.56 -2.68
N GLN A 119 -7.13 -7.25 -1.56
CA GLN A 119 -6.96 -8.15 -0.43
C GLN A 119 -8.30 -8.50 0.21
N GLN A 120 -9.18 -7.53 0.32
CA GLN A 120 -10.55 -7.72 0.81
C GLN A 120 -11.38 -8.63 -0.13
N ALA A 121 -11.23 -8.47 -1.45
CA ALA A 121 -11.87 -9.34 -2.44
C ALA A 121 -11.37 -10.79 -2.35
N ILE A 122 -10.05 -11.00 -2.14
CA ILE A 122 -9.46 -12.31 -1.92
C ILE A 122 -9.95 -12.91 -0.59
N ALA A 123 -9.91 -12.15 0.52
CA ALA A 123 -10.36 -12.60 1.83
C ALA A 123 -11.82 -13.06 1.77
N THR A 124 -12.70 -12.26 1.15
CA THR A 124 -14.10 -12.63 0.92
C THR A 124 -14.25 -13.93 0.12
N ALA A 125 -13.43 -14.11 -0.93
CA ALA A 125 -13.50 -15.31 -1.76
C ALA A 125 -13.02 -16.58 -1.02
N LEU A 126 -12.13 -16.41 -0.02
CA LEU A 126 -11.61 -17.48 0.82
C LEU A 126 -12.44 -17.69 2.11
N GLY A 127 -13.46 -16.87 2.37
CA GLY A 127 -14.24 -16.91 3.62
C GLY A 127 -13.43 -16.47 4.85
N LEU A 128 -12.46 -15.56 4.65
CA LEU A 128 -11.61 -15.02 5.70
C LEU A 128 -12.09 -13.62 6.10
N ASP A 129 -11.87 -13.25 7.35
CA ASP A 129 -12.09 -11.90 7.83
C ASP A 129 -11.03 -10.95 7.29
N SER A 130 -11.42 -9.72 6.98
CA SER A 130 -10.49 -8.66 6.60
C SER A 130 -10.01 -7.91 7.83
N PRO A 131 -8.72 -7.53 7.91
CA PRO A 131 -8.21 -6.70 8.98
C PRO A 131 -8.79 -5.28 8.92
N ARG A 132 -8.61 -4.51 9.99
CA ARG A 132 -8.81 -3.07 9.99
C ARG A 132 -7.65 -2.40 9.26
N TRP A 133 -7.96 -1.40 8.42
CA TRP A 133 -6.99 -0.73 7.58
C TRP A 133 -6.61 0.64 8.15
N TRP A 134 -5.31 0.95 8.13
CA TRP A 134 -4.72 2.19 8.59
C TRP A 134 -3.67 2.64 7.57
N HIS A 135 -4.07 3.45 6.59
CA HIS A 135 -3.18 3.91 5.55
C HIS A 135 -2.64 5.30 5.89
N LEU A 136 -1.38 5.33 6.32
CA LEU A 136 -0.70 6.57 6.68
C LEU A 136 -0.24 7.32 5.43
N PRO A 137 -0.26 8.66 5.45
CA PRO A 137 0.25 9.47 4.36
C PRO A 137 1.76 9.25 4.16
N LEU A 138 2.22 9.34 2.92
CA LEU A 138 3.63 9.19 2.60
C LEU A 138 4.43 10.45 2.91
N VAL A 139 5.68 10.25 3.33
CA VAL A 139 6.67 11.34 3.35
C VAL A 139 7.27 11.47 1.95
N ARG A 140 7.30 12.69 1.42
CA ARG A 140 7.81 13.03 0.09
C ARG A 140 9.04 13.93 0.19
N GLY A 141 9.83 13.99 -0.87
CA GLY A 141 10.85 15.01 -1.02
C GLY A 141 10.25 16.34 -1.47
N GLU A 142 11.06 17.41 -1.50
CA GLU A 142 10.66 18.73 -2.00
C GLU A 142 10.26 18.73 -3.48
N ASP A 143 10.68 17.69 -4.24
CA ASP A 143 10.25 17.46 -5.63
C ASP A 143 8.83 16.83 -5.74
N GLY A 144 8.12 16.67 -4.62
CA GLY A 144 6.80 16.06 -4.52
C GLY A 144 6.78 14.53 -4.71
N ARG A 145 7.94 13.89 -4.98
CA ARG A 145 8.03 12.45 -5.19
C ARG A 145 8.29 11.72 -3.87
N ARG A 146 7.87 10.44 -3.82
CA ARG A 146 8.18 9.55 -2.70
C ARG A 146 9.69 9.56 -2.41
N LEU A 147 10.07 9.59 -1.13
CA LEU A 147 11.47 9.52 -0.71
C LEU A 147 12.17 8.30 -1.33
N ALA A 148 13.33 8.55 -1.93
CA ALA A 148 14.16 7.54 -2.57
C ALA A 148 15.63 7.97 -2.48
N LYS A 149 16.54 7.09 -2.88
CA LYS A 149 18.00 7.33 -2.83
C LYS A 149 18.46 8.67 -3.45
N ARG A 150 17.71 9.22 -4.41
CA ARG A 150 18.01 10.54 -5.03
C ARG A 150 17.85 11.74 -4.07
N HIS A 151 17.11 11.56 -2.96
CA HIS A 151 16.89 12.60 -1.94
C HIS A 151 17.95 12.52 -0.81
N GLY A 152 19.09 11.87 -1.07
CA GLY A 152 20.09 11.58 -0.07
C GLY A 152 19.76 10.29 0.73
N ASP A 153 20.60 9.99 1.69
CA ASP A 153 20.37 8.83 2.54
C ASP A 153 19.46 9.18 3.72
N THR A 154 18.15 9.08 3.51
CA THR A 154 17.10 9.38 4.49
C THR A 154 16.66 8.14 5.28
N ARG A 155 17.44 7.06 5.26
CA ARG A 155 17.15 5.87 6.06
C ARG A 155 17.39 6.16 7.56
N ILE A 156 16.54 5.59 8.41
CA ILE A 156 16.72 5.70 9.87
C ILE A 156 18.11 5.21 10.31
N SER A 157 18.65 4.17 9.66
CA SER A 157 20.00 3.66 9.92
C SER A 157 21.10 4.70 9.66
N SER A 158 20.91 5.59 8.69
CA SER A 158 21.89 6.66 8.36
C SER A 158 21.83 7.79 9.38
N PHE A 159 20.65 8.18 9.84
CA PHE A 159 20.51 9.12 10.95
C PHE A 159 21.12 8.55 12.24
N ARG A 160 20.90 7.28 12.53
CA ARG A 160 21.56 6.60 13.67
C ARG A 160 23.09 6.61 13.54
N ALA A 161 23.62 6.28 12.36
CA ALA A 161 25.08 6.29 12.12
C ALA A 161 25.68 7.70 12.23
N ALA A 162 24.90 8.74 11.91
CA ALA A 162 25.30 10.14 12.08
C ALA A 162 25.15 10.67 13.52
N GLY A 163 24.71 9.82 14.47
CA GLY A 163 24.55 10.21 15.87
C GLY A 163 23.29 11.04 16.17
N VAL A 164 22.33 11.08 15.25
CA VAL A 164 21.06 11.79 15.47
C VAL A 164 20.29 11.14 16.63
N PRO A 165 19.91 11.92 17.68
CA PRO A 165 19.12 11.42 18.79
C PRO A 165 17.77 10.86 18.32
N THR A 166 17.35 9.75 18.92
CA THR A 166 16.03 9.12 18.59
C THR A 166 14.88 10.08 18.80
N GLU A 167 14.95 10.90 19.85
CA GLU A 167 13.94 11.87 20.24
C GLU A 167 13.71 12.94 19.15
N ARG A 168 14.75 13.30 18.39
CA ARG A 168 14.59 14.20 17.25
C ARG A 168 13.86 13.53 16.10
N VAL A 169 14.20 12.29 15.78
CA VAL A 169 13.50 11.55 14.72
C VAL A 169 12.02 11.39 15.07
N ILE A 170 11.72 11.02 16.33
CA ILE A 170 10.33 10.87 16.80
C ILE A 170 9.63 12.23 16.84
N GLY A 171 10.27 13.29 17.32
CA GLY A 171 9.70 14.62 17.37
C GLY A 171 9.32 15.17 15.98
N LEU A 172 10.15 14.90 14.96
CA LEU A 172 9.81 15.24 13.58
C LEU A 172 8.60 14.44 13.07
N LEU A 173 8.56 13.13 13.34
CA LEU A 173 7.40 12.29 12.99
C LEU A 173 6.13 12.75 13.72
N ALA A 174 6.24 13.09 15.01
CA ALA A 174 5.15 13.61 15.83
C ALA A 174 4.56 14.90 15.25
N SER A 175 5.42 15.86 14.85
CA SER A 175 4.97 17.08 14.21
C SER A 175 4.20 16.82 12.92
N TRP A 176 4.64 15.85 12.10
CA TRP A 176 3.94 15.45 10.88
C TRP A 176 2.63 14.69 11.17
N CYS A 177 2.47 14.12 12.35
CA CYS A 177 1.23 13.49 12.79
C CYS A 177 0.25 14.49 13.48
N GLY A 178 0.57 15.77 13.46
CA GLY A 178 -0.27 16.82 14.07
C GLY A 178 -0.05 16.99 15.57
N VAL A 179 1.04 16.45 16.13
CA VAL A 179 1.44 16.63 17.52
C VAL A 179 2.44 17.79 17.59
N GLY A 180 2.05 18.88 18.21
CA GLY A 180 2.87 20.09 18.31
C GLY A 180 2.90 20.94 17.03
N ASP A 181 3.92 21.80 16.91
CA ASP A 181 4.08 22.69 15.76
C ASP A 181 4.83 22.01 14.62
N GLN A 182 4.21 21.94 13.45
CA GLN A 182 4.83 21.34 12.26
C GLN A 182 6.02 22.15 11.73
N THR A 183 6.08 23.44 12.03
CA THR A 183 7.16 24.33 11.58
C THR A 183 8.34 24.39 12.54
N ASP A 184 8.12 23.98 13.79
CA ASP A 184 9.12 23.94 14.87
C ASP A 184 9.02 22.63 15.67
N PRO A 185 9.45 21.50 15.09
CA PRO A 185 9.39 20.20 15.76
C PRO A 185 10.24 20.20 17.03
N GLN A 186 9.72 19.61 18.10
CA GLN A 186 10.43 19.46 19.38
C GLN A 186 10.87 18.01 19.57
N PRO A 187 12.06 17.73 20.16
CA PRO A 187 12.42 16.38 20.52
C PRO A 187 11.36 15.74 21.42
N MET A 188 11.01 14.48 21.14
CA MET A 188 9.96 13.75 21.85
C MET A 188 10.33 12.29 21.95
N ASP A 189 10.09 11.65 23.08
CA ASP A 189 10.29 10.21 23.19
C ASP A 189 9.08 9.41 22.66
N ALA A 190 9.29 8.09 22.47
CA ALA A 190 8.28 7.23 21.87
C ALA A 190 7.05 7.04 22.79
N ALA A 191 7.23 7.07 24.11
CA ALA A 191 6.14 6.89 25.06
C ALA A 191 5.27 8.15 25.12
N GLU A 192 5.89 9.32 25.10
CA GLU A 192 5.20 10.61 25.03
C GLU A 192 4.43 10.75 23.72
N PHE A 193 5.05 10.39 22.57
CA PHE A 193 4.36 10.39 21.28
C PHE A 193 3.16 9.45 21.29
N ALA A 194 3.33 8.22 21.77
CA ALA A 194 2.24 7.24 21.85
C ALA A 194 1.08 7.69 22.76
N ALA A 195 1.39 8.47 23.81
CA ALA A 195 0.39 8.99 24.73
C ALA A 195 -0.37 10.24 24.18
N THR A 196 0.23 10.96 23.24
CA THR A 196 -0.29 12.24 22.74
C THR A 196 -0.89 12.16 21.34
N VAL A 197 -0.45 11.20 20.50
CA VAL A 197 -0.96 11.11 19.13
C VAL A 197 -2.42 10.64 19.12
N GLU A 198 -3.25 11.38 18.44
CA GLU A 198 -4.62 10.98 18.11
C GLU A 198 -4.71 10.67 16.61
N ILE A 199 -5.29 9.53 16.27
CA ILE A 199 -5.38 9.11 14.86
C ILE A 199 -6.21 10.08 14.03
N SER A 200 -7.22 10.69 14.63
CA SER A 200 -8.08 11.69 14.00
C SER A 200 -7.34 13.00 13.64
N THR A 201 -6.18 13.25 14.23
CA THR A 201 -5.36 14.44 13.94
C THR A 201 -4.29 14.21 12.90
N ILE A 202 -4.04 12.96 12.51
CA ILE A 202 -3.06 12.65 11.47
C ILE A 202 -3.54 13.24 10.15
N PRO A 203 -2.78 14.17 9.53
CA PRO A 203 -3.17 14.76 8.26
C PRO A 203 -3.31 13.68 7.18
N THR A 204 -4.31 13.82 6.31
CA THR A 204 -4.48 12.91 5.17
C THR A 204 -3.50 13.21 4.03
N GLU A 205 -2.94 14.41 4.01
CA GLU A 205 -1.90 14.83 3.09
C GLU A 205 -0.53 14.39 3.58
N GLY A 206 0.35 14.03 2.64
CA GLY A 206 1.70 13.58 2.97
C GLY A 206 2.58 14.72 3.49
N ALA A 207 3.49 14.39 4.40
CA ALA A 207 4.51 15.31 4.84
C ALA A 207 5.62 15.49 3.80
N VAL A 208 6.30 16.65 3.82
CA VAL A 208 7.46 16.91 2.98
C VAL A 208 8.72 16.97 3.86
N LEU A 209 9.70 16.11 3.55
CA LEU A 209 11.02 16.20 4.17
C LEU A 209 11.82 17.30 3.48
N THR A 210 12.00 18.42 4.15
CA THR A 210 12.71 19.59 3.63
C THR A 210 14.18 19.60 4.06
N ALA A 211 15.01 20.42 3.39
CA ALA A 211 16.36 20.69 3.84
C ALA A 211 16.42 21.22 5.28
N ARG A 212 15.45 22.04 5.69
CA ARG A 212 15.34 22.53 7.07
C ARG A 212 15.10 21.38 8.07
N ASN A 213 14.27 20.40 7.73
CA ASN A 213 14.05 19.24 8.60
C ASN A 213 15.34 18.42 8.76
N ILE A 214 16.09 18.21 7.67
CA ILE A 214 17.39 17.51 7.72
C ILE A 214 18.37 18.27 8.61
N GLN A 215 18.48 19.58 8.44
CA GLN A 215 19.34 20.41 9.27
C GLN A 215 18.92 20.30 10.74
N TRP A 216 17.63 20.45 11.06
CA TRP A 216 17.11 20.31 12.42
C TRP A 216 17.43 18.94 13.03
N LEU A 217 17.36 17.86 12.25
CA LEU A 217 17.73 16.52 12.72
C LEU A 217 19.23 16.43 13.08
N THR A 218 20.10 17.10 12.34
CA THR A 218 21.57 16.94 12.44
C THR A 218 22.28 18.00 13.29
N ASP A 219 21.63 19.12 13.59
CA ASP A 219 22.16 20.18 14.46
C ASP A 219 22.04 19.74 15.96
N CYS A 220 22.99 18.90 16.40
CA CYS A 220 23.07 18.34 17.76
C CYS A 220 24.05 19.10 18.63
#